data_a39178657452d91c9c085cfe433d1a81
#
_entry.id   a39178657452d91c9c085cfe433d1a81
#
_cell.length_a   1.000
_cell.length_b   1.000
_cell.length_c   1.000
_cell.angle_alpha   90.00
_cell.angle_beta   90.00
_cell.angle_gamma   90.00
#
_symmetry.space_group_name_H-M   'P 1'
#
loop_
_entity.id
_entity.type
_entity.pdbx_description
1 polymer ?
#
loop_
_entity_poly.entity_id
_entity_poly.type
_entity_poly.pdbx_seq_one_letter_code
_entity_poly.pdbx_strand_id
1 'polypeptide(L)'
;MTQCLQDFIYASENFKGKSEKLAQSIEINSVLLADSSTEKAGQRNTILSKLCRQAAQAKEAGNAMEAAMQNLEKELAAVRDRQYQQQKEMQQSKGQEKGASR
;
A
#
# COMPACT_ATOMS: atom_id res chain seq x y z
N MET A 1 16.22 3.45 3.83
CA MET A 1 15.08 2.59 4.24
C MET A 1 14.03 3.32 5.05
N THR A 2 14.46 4.19 5.97
CA THR A 2 13.53 4.93 6.84
C THR A 2 12.51 5.74 6.06
N GLN A 3 12.96 6.44 5.00
CA GLN A 3 12.05 7.27 4.20
C GLN A 3 11.03 6.42 3.46
N CYS A 4 11.43 5.31 2.86
CA CYS A 4 10.49 4.43 2.16
C CYS A 4 9.46 3.82 3.12
N LEU A 5 9.90 3.47 4.33
CA LEU A 5 8.99 2.97 5.36
C LEU A 5 7.97 4.04 5.78
N GLN A 6 8.43 5.26 5.99
CA GLN A 6 7.55 6.37 6.35
C GLN A 6 6.57 6.67 5.22
N ASP A 7 7.03 6.65 3.97
CA ASP A 7 6.16 6.86 2.82
C ASP A 7 5.10 5.77 2.73
N PHE A 8 5.48 4.53 2.99
CA PHE A 8 4.54 3.41 2.98
C PHE A 8 3.51 3.54 4.11
N ILE A 9 3.94 3.89 5.32
CA ILE A 9 3.04 4.08 6.46
C ILE A 9 2.04 5.21 6.14
N TYR A 10 2.53 6.34 5.64
CA TYR A 10 1.67 7.47 5.29
C TYR A 10 0.65 7.08 4.21
N ALA A 11 1.11 6.39 3.17
CA ALA A 11 0.23 5.96 2.08
C ALA A 11 -0.79 4.93 2.58
N SER A 12 -0.40 4.04 3.48
CA SER A 12 -1.30 3.05 4.08
C SER A 12 -2.40 3.73 4.91
N GLU A 13 -2.04 4.72 5.71
CA GLU A 13 -3.00 5.45 6.53
C GLU A 13 -3.96 6.24 5.66
N ASN A 14 -3.47 6.86 4.58
CA ASN A 14 -4.30 7.58 3.64
C ASN A 14 -5.29 6.64 2.94
N PHE A 15 -4.83 5.49 2.50
CA PHE A 15 -5.69 4.48 1.88
C PHE A 15 -6.75 3.97 2.86
N LYS A 16 -6.35 3.70 4.08
CA LYS A 16 -7.29 3.26 5.13
C LYS A 16 -8.38 4.30 5.36
N GLY A 17 -8.01 5.57 5.50
CA GLY A 17 -8.97 6.66 5.69
C GLY A 17 -9.93 6.79 4.53
N LYS A 18 -9.45 6.73 3.30
CA LYS A 18 -10.28 6.81 2.09
C LYS A 18 -11.21 5.61 1.97
N SER A 19 -10.73 4.41 2.28
CA SER A 19 -11.52 3.18 2.24
C SER A 19 -12.61 3.18 3.30
N GLU A 20 -12.29 3.61 4.51
CA GLU A 20 -13.28 3.70 5.61
C GLU A 20 -14.36 4.71 5.27
N LYS A 21 -13.99 5.86 4.72
CA LYS A 21 -14.94 6.89 4.32
C LYS A 21 -15.90 6.36 3.25
N LEU A 22 -15.38 5.63 2.27
CA LEU A 22 -16.19 5.01 1.23
C LEU A 22 -17.15 3.99 1.84
N ALA A 23 -16.66 3.11 2.71
CA ALA A 23 -17.48 2.09 3.35
C ALA A 23 -18.58 2.71 4.20
N GLN A 24 -18.28 3.75 4.96
CA GLN A 24 -19.26 4.46 5.76
C GLN A 24 -20.33 5.12 4.88
N SER A 25 -19.93 5.72 3.77
CA SER A 25 -20.87 6.34 2.82
C SER A 25 -21.81 5.31 2.22
N ILE A 26 -21.31 4.14 1.89
CA ILE A 26 -22.16 3.04 1.38
C ILE A 26 -23.13 2.59 2.45
N GLU A 27 -22.67 2.40 3.68
CA GLU A 27 -23.50 1.95 4.79
C GLU A 27 -24.59 2.96 5.12
N ILE A 28 -24.24 4.24 5.22
CA ILE A 28 -25.20 5.30 5.54
C ILE A 28 -26.30 5.38 4.46
N ASN A 29 -25.94 5.17 3.20
CA ASN A 29 -26.85 5.30 2.08
C ASN A 29 -27.42 3.96 1.62
N SER A 30 -27.23 2.88 2.37
CA SER A 30 -27.62 1.54 1.94
C SER A 30 -29.11 1.40 1.66
N VAL A 31 -29.96 2.02 2.48
CA VAL A 31 -31.42 1.96 2.29
C VAL A 31 -31.81 2.66 1.00
N LEU A 32 -31.27 3.84 0.76
CA LEU A 32 -31.57 4.60 -0.45
C LEU A 32 -31.03 3.90 -1.70
N LEU A 33 -29.85 3.29 -1.61
CA LEU A 33 -29.25 2.56 -2.74
C LEU A 33 -30.05 1.30 -3.08
N ALA A 34 -30.68 0.67 -2.10
CA ALA A 34 -31.52 -0.50 -2.30
C ALA A 34 -32.92 -0.14 -2.80
N ASP A 35 -33.32 1.12 -2.72
CA ASP A 35 -34.63 1.58 -3.15
C ASP A 35 -34.66 1.74 -4.67
N SER A 36 -35.47 0.95 -5.34
CA SER A 36 -35.59 0.95 -6.82
C SER A 36 -36.69 1.88 -7.34
N SER A 37 -37.32 2.68 -6.48
CA SER A 37 -38.39 3.58 -6.91
C SER A 37 -37.90 4.70 -7.81
N THR A 38 -38.72 5.11 -8.76
CA THR A 38 -38.41 6.22 -9.67
C THR A 38 -38.37 7.57 -8.95
N GLU A 39 -39.12 7.71 -7.86
CA GLU A 39 -39.19 8.95 -7.09
C GLU A 39 -37.83 9.31 -6.52
N LYS A 40 -37.04 8.32 -6.14
CA LYS A 40 -35.72 8.53 -5.51
C LYS A 40 -34.57 8.36 -6.49
N ALA A 41 -34.87 8.18 -7.79
CA ALA A 41 -33.81 7.96 -8.79
C ALA A 41 -32.79 9.09 -8.84
N GLY A 42 -33.23 10.35 -8.74
CA GLY A 42 -32.34 11.49 -8.73
C GLY A 42 -31.38 11.49 -7.53
N GLN A 43 -31.93 11.17 -6.35
CA GLN A 43 -31.11 11.07 -5.12
C GLN A 43 -30.11 9.93 -5.21
N ARG A 44 -30.55 8.75 -5.71
CA ARG A 44 -29.64 7.63 -5.92
C ARG A 44 -28.51 7.98 -6.86
N ASN A 45 -28.84 8.63 -7.99
CA ASN A 45 -27.82 9.02 -8.97
C ASN A 45 -26.79 9.98 -8.38
N THR A 46 -27.22 10.94 -7.57
CA THR A 46 -26.32 11.88 -6.89
C THR A 46 -25.39 11.14 -5.95
N ILE A 47 -25.92 10.21 -5.16
CA ILE A 47 -25.14 9.42 -4.22
C ILE A 47 -24.18 8.48 -4.96
N LEU A 48 -24.65 7.83 -6.02
CA LEU A 48 -23.79 6.95 -6.83
C LEU A 48 -22.62 7.73 -7.44
N SER A 49 -22.88 8.94 -7.93
CA SER A 49 -21.81 9.80 -8.45
C SER A 49 -20.78 10.15 -7.37
N LYS A 50 -21.26 10.45 -6.16
CA LYS A 50 -20.38 10.72 -5.01
C LYS A 50 -19.57 9.49 -4.63
N LEU A 51 -20.21 8.32 -4.59
CA LEU A 51 -19.54 7.07 -4.27
C LEU A 51 -18.49 6.72 -5.33
N CYS A 52 -18.79 6.96 -6.60
CA CYS A 52 -17.81 6.73 -7.67
C CYS A 52 -16.58 7.60 -7.49
N ARG A 53 -16.76 8.87 -7.11
CA ARG A 53 -15.62 9.77 -6.82
C ARG A 53 -14.84 9.28 -5.62
N GLN A 54 -15.51 8.88 -4.56
CA GLN A 54 -14.84 8.35 -3.37
C GLN A 54 -14.09 7.06 -3.68
N ALA A 55 -14.68 6.19 -4.51
CA ALA A 55 -14.03 4.97 -4.94
C ALA A 55 -12.78 5.26 -5.77
N ALA A 56 -12.83 6.26 -6.65
CA ALA A 56 -11.68 6.67 -7.44
C ALA A 56 -10.56 7.22 -6.54
N GLN A 57 -10.91 8.00 -5.51
CA GLN A 57 -9.94 8.52 -4.54
C GLN A 57 -9.29 7.39 -3.73
N ALA A 58 -10.09 6.41 -3.32
CA ALA A 58 -9.57 5.24 -2.60
C ALA A 58 -8.65 4.42 -3.50
N LYS A 59 -8.99 4.27 -4.77
CA LYS A 59 -8.16 3.56 -5.74
C LYS A 59 -6.82 4.26 -5.94
N GLU A 60 -6.82 5.59 -6.09
CA GLU A 60 -5.59 6.36 -6.21
C GLU A 60 -4.70 6.20 -4.98
N ALA A 61 -5.31 6.26 -3.79
CA ALA A 61 -4.58 6.06 -2.55
C ALA A 61 -4.01 4.64 -2.46
N GLY A 62 -4.75 3.63 -2.93
CA GLY A 62 -4.29 2.26 -3.00
C GLY A 62 -3.12 2.08 -3.97
N ASN A 63 -3.17 2.75 -5.11
CA ASN A 63 -2.08 2.74 -6.08
C ASN A 63 -0.81 3.39 -5.51
N ALA A 64 -0.98 4.49 -4.77
CA ALA A 64 0.15 5.15 -4.11
C ALA A 64 0.77 4.26 -3.04
N MET A 65 -0.08 3.56 -2.28
CA MET A 65 0.38 2.60 -1.27
C MET A 65 1.15 1.45 -1.91
N GLU A 66 0.64 0.93 -3.03
CA GLU A 66 1.31 -0.15 -3.77
C GLU A 66 2.67 0.30 -4.29
N ALA A 67 2.76 1.50 -4.84
CA ALA A 67 4.02 2.05 -5.31
C ALA A 67 5.03 2.22 -4.17
N ALA A 68 4.57 2.72 -3.02
CA ALA A 68 5.42 2.85 -1.83
C ALA A 68 5.89 1.50 -1.31
N MET A 69 5.02 0.48 -1.37
CA MET A 69 5.38 -0.89 -0.99
C MET A 69 6.44 -1.46 -1.91
N GLN A 70 6.31 -1.24 -3.22
CA GLN A 70 7.32 -1.69 -4.19
C GLN A 70 8.68 -1.04 -3.93
N ASN A 71 8.69 0.26 -3.62
CA ASN A 71 9.91 0.97 -3.30
C ASN A 71 10.56 0.40 -2.03
N LEU A 72 9.74 0.11 -1.01
CA LEU A 72 10.22 -0.49 0.23
C LEU A 72 10.79 -1.89 -0.02
N GLU A 73 10.14 -2.68 -0.84
CA GLU A 73 10.62 -4.03 -1.20
C GLU A 73 11.97 -3.96 -1.92
N LYS A 74 12.14 -2.99 -2.82
CA LYS A 74 13.42 -2.77 -3.52
C LYS A 74 14.53 -2.43 -2.53
N GLU A 75 14.25 -1.56 -1.58
CA GLU A 75 15.24 -1.22 -0.56
C GLU A 75 15.58 -2.40 0.34
N LEU A 76 14.58 -3.18 0.73
CA LEU A 76 14.80 -4.38 1.54
C LEU A 76 15.63 -5.41 0.78
N ALA A 77 15.38 -5.57 -0.51
CA ALA A 77 16.15 -6.46 -1.36
C ALA A 77 17.61 -5.99 -1.45
N ALA A 78 17.83 -4.69 -1.62
CA ALA A 78 19.18 -4.13 -1.67
C ALA A 78 19.92 -4.32 -0.36
N VAL A 79 19.24 -4.14 0.79
CA VAL A 79 19.84 -4.38 2.10
C VAL A 79 20.21 -5.84 2.28
N ARG A 80 19.31 -6.75 1.89
CA ARG A 80 19.59 -8.19 1.97
C ARG A 80 20.78 -8.59 1.11
N ASP A 81 20.86 -8.04 -0.10
CA ASP A 81 21.97 -8.32 -1.00
C ASP A 81 23.29 -7.85 -0.42
N ARG A 82 23.30 -6.66 0.19
CA ARG A 82 24.51 -6.12 0.88
C ARG A 82 24.91 -7.02 2.03
N GLN A 83 23.96 -7.46 2.85
CA GLN A 83 24.23 -8.34 3.97
C GLN A 83 24.79 -9.68 3.50
N TYR A 84 24.19 -10.23 2.45
CA TYR A 84 24.65 -11.48 1.86
C TYR A 84 26.09 -11.35 1.35
N GLN A 85 26.42 -10.27 0.66
CA GLN A 85 27.75 -10.02 0.16
C GLN A 85 28.76 -9.84 1.27
N GLN A 86 28.40 -9.13 2.32
CA GLN A 86 29.27 -8.97 3.49
C GLN A 86 29.55 -10.31 4.15
N GLN A 87 28.56 -11.15 4.32
CA GLN A 87 28.74 -12.48 4.89
C GLN A 87 29.63 -13.35 4.00
N LYS A 88 29.45 -13.26 2.70
CA LYS A 88 30.27 -14.00 1.74
C LYS A 88 31.72 -13.56 1.80
N GLU A 89 31.97 -12.26 1.88
CA GLU A 89 33.33 -11.72 2.02
C GLU A 89 33.98 -12.18 3.31
N MET A 90 33.25 -12.17 4.42
CA MET A 90 33.75 -12.66 5.70
C MET A 90 34.10 -14.13 5.65
N GLN A 91 33.28 -14.94 5.00
CA GLN A 91 33.54 -16.37 4.83
C GLN A 91 34.75 -16.61 3.95
N GLN A 92 34.91 -15.83 2.88
CA GLN A 92 36.07 -15.92 2.01
C GLN A 92 37.38 -15.55 2.77
N SER A 93 37.33 -14.50 3.57
CA SER A 93 38.45 -14.10 4.40
C SER A 93 38.84 -15.21 5.35
N LYS A 94 37.89 -15.83 6.03
CA LYS A 94 38.15 -16.96 6.91
C LYS A 94 38.76 -18.14 6.16
N GLY A 95 38.23 -18.42 4.97
CA GLY A 95 38.79 -19.45 4.13
C GLY A 95 40.21 -19.19 3.70
N GLN A 96 40.53 -17.93 3.38
CA GLN A 96 41.87 -17.52 3.02
C GLN A 96 42.81 -17.63 4.21
N GLU A 97 42.38 -17.26 5.40
CA GLU A 97 43.17 -17.42 6.62
C GLU A 97 43.50 -18.88 6.89
N LYS A 98 42.53 -19.75 6.77
CA LYS A 98 42.72 -21.19 6.89
C LYS A 98 43.71 -21.72 5.85
N GLY A 99 43.58 -21.25 4.62
CA GLY A 99 44.50 -21.60 3.55
C GLY A 99 45.91 -21.12 3.84
N ALA A 100 46.04 -19.92 4.37
CA ALA A 100 47.34 -19.35 4.72
C ALA A 100 47.99 -20.09 5.88
N SER A 101 47.20 -20.60 6.82
CA SER A 101 47.74 -21.30 7.98
C SER A 101 48.11 -22.75 7.68
N ARG A 102 47.75 -23.24 6.55
CA ARG A 102 48.16 -24.59 6.11
C ARG A 102 49.54 -24.54 5.49
#